data_8bbbee24b9da6a58b8a98f44eb795d7b
#
_entry.id   8bbbee24b9da6a58b8a98f44eb795d7b
#
_cell.length_a   1.000
_cell.length_b   1.000
_cell.length_c   1.000
_cell.angle_alpha   90.00
_cell.angle_beta   90.00
_cell.angle_gamma   90.00
#
_symmetry.space_group_name_H-M   'P 1'
#
loop_
_entity.id
_entity.type
_entity.pdbx_description
1 polymer ?
#
loop_
_entity_poly.entity_id
_entity_poly.type
_entity_poly.pdbx_seq_one_letter_code
_entity_poly.pdbx_strand_id
1 'polypeptide(L)'
;MSNSRILPTMSLALVFLAGSALRTAATAQDAGHNTAFDTNCSMCHQLGAAGVPGQFPRLAGRAGKIAATAAGRNYLERVVLSGMIGGITVDDTPIVGGVMPSFASLSDKDLADALDYIASLDDSGKLQWKGAVITPADIAKARADKPLSPAQVHQLRAAVVDGGH
;
A
#
# COMPACT_ATOMS: atom_id res chain seq x y z
N MET A 1 81.21 23.11 -35.82
CA MET A 1 80.10 24.06 -35.76
C MET A 1 78.88 23.23 -35.88
N SER A 2 78.27 22.85 -34.73
CA SER A 2 77.15 21.94 -34.65
C SER A 2 75.92 22.70 -34.07
N ASN A 3 74.92 22.90 -34.85
CA ASN A 3 73.66 23.55 -34.42
C ASN A 3 72.66 22.49 -34.02
N SER A 4 72.55 22.27 -32.72
CA SER A 4 71.46 21.48 -32.16
C SER A 4 70.18 22.33 -32.09
N ARG A 5 69.16 21.96 -32.86
CA ARG A 5 67.83 22.57 -32.81
C ARG A 5 67.00 21.77 -31.75
N ILE A 6 66.64 22.46 -30.67
CA ILE A 6 65.73 21.95 -29.64
C ILE A 6 64.30 22.15 -30.11
N LEU A 7 63.53 21.08 -30.27
CA LEU A 7 62.08 21.07 -30.53
C LEU A 7 61.33 21.18 -29.20
N PRO A 8 60.32 22.04 -29.08
CA PRO A 8 59.50 22.05 -27.88
C PRO A 8 58.48 20.91 -27.90
N THR A 9 58.50 20.12 -26.91
CA THR A 9 57.48 19.09 -26.62
C THR A 9 56.18 19.76 -26.17
N MET A 10 55.16 19.63 -26.98
CA MET A 10 53.80 20.09 -26.69
C MET A 10 53.16 19.07 -25.73
N SER A 11 53.08 19.42 -24.43
CA SER A 11 52.34 18.65 -23.47
C SER A 11 50.86 18.82 -23.68
N LEU A 12 50.20 17.74 -24.13
CA LEU A 12 48.77 17.65 -24.26
C LEU A 12 48.15 17.39 -22.89
N ALA A 13 47.63 18.44 -22.24
CA ALA A 13 46.89 18.32 -20.99
C ALA A 13 45.54 17.67 -21.23
N LEU A 14 45.39 16.43 -20.81
CA LEU A 14 44.10 15.70 -20.87
C LEU A 14 43.24 16.20 -19.73
N VAL A 15 42.25 17.06 -20.05
CA VAL A 15 41.23 17.49 -19.08
C VAL A 15 40.20 16.37 -18.91
N PHE A 16 40.32 15.63 -17.79
CA PHE A 16 39.26 14.73 -17.37
C PHE A 16 38.07 15.53 -16.84
N LEU A 17 37.02 15.68 -17.64
CA LEU A 17 35.71 16.10 -17.15
C LEU A 17 35.15 14.93 -16.30
N ALA A 18 35.31 15.06 -14.99
CA ALA A 18 34.58 14.22 -14.06
C ALA A 18 33.09 14.59 -14.11
N GLY A 19 32.32 13.86 -14.93
CA GLY A 19 30.88 13.94 -14.94
C GLY A 19 30.36 13.45 -13.61
N SER A 20 30.01 14.38 -12.70
CA SER A 20 29.26 14.08 -11.49
C SER A 20 27.85 13.63 -11.91
N ALA A 21 27.64 12.32 -12.03
CA ALA A 21 26.30 11.77 -12.10
C ALA A 21 25.59 12.13 -10.78
N LEU A 22 24.71 13.12 -10.82
CA LEU A 22 23.71 13.30 -9.77
C LEU A 22 22.90 12.02 -9.72
N ARG A 23 23.28 11.11 -8.84
CA ARG A 23 22.36 10.06 -8.39
C ARG A 23 21.29 10.78 -7.61
N THR A 24 20.13 10.96 -8.22
CA THR A 24 18.90 11.20 -7.48
C THR A 24 18.79 10.04 -6.49
N ALA A 25 19.08 10.32 -5.22
CA ALA A 25 18.76 9.43 -4.13
C ALA A 25 17.22 9.26 -4.21
N ALA A 26 16.77 8.12 -4.73
CA ALA A 26 15.44 7.64 -4.44
C ALA A 26 15.38 7.63 -2.92
N THR A 27 14.58 8.53 -2.34
CA THR A 27 14.28 8.52 -0.91
C THR A 27 13.83 7.11 -0.61
N ALA A 28 14.62 6.38 0.18
CA ALA A 28 14.18 5.13 0.77
C ALA A 28 12.88 5.49 1.51
N GLN A 29 11.75 5.10 0.95
CA GLN A 29 10.48 5.15 1.67
C GLN A 29 10.71 4.29 2.89
N ASP A 30 10.57 4.92 4.04
CA ASP A 30 10.74 4.29 5.33
C ASP A 30 9.89 3.00 5.31
N ALA A 31 10.52 1.84 5.46
CA ALA A 31 9.94 0.54 5.11
C ALA A 31 8.76 0.10 6.00
N GLY A 32 8.12 1.05 6.66
CA GLY A 32 7.00 0.86 7.58
C GLY A 32 5.87 1.88 7.47
N HIS A 33 5.97 2.89 6.61
CA HIS A 33 4.95 3.94 6.49
C HIS A 33 4.38 4.01 5.07
N ASN A 34 3.06 4.18 4.98
CA ASN A 34 2.35 4.47 3.74
C ASN A 34 1.48 5.71 3.95
N THR A 35 1.80 6.81 3.26
CA THR A 35 1.12 8.09 3.45
C THR A 35 -0.39 8.00 3.26
N ALA A 36 -0.87 7.24 2.28
CA ALA A 36 -2.30 7.09 2.03
C ALA A 36 -3.00 6.36 3.19
N PHE A 37 -2.39 5.28 3.70
CA PHE A 37 -2.90 4.55 4.87
C PHE A 37 -2.78 5.39 6.15
N ASP A 38 -1.63 5.98 6.41
CA ASP A 38 -1.34 6.71 7.65
C ASP A 38 -2.26 7.92 7.81
N THR A 39 -2.56 8.63 6.71
CA THR A 39 -3.43 9.80 6.73
C THR A 39 -4.91 9.46 6.90
N ASN A 40 -5.38 8.37 6.26
CA ASN A 40 -6.80 8.12 6.12
C ASN A 40 -7.33 6.95 6.95
N CYS A 41 -6.47 6.00 7.31
CA CYS A 41 -6.89 4.72 7.90
C CYS A 41 -6.33 4.50 9.31
N SER A 42 -5.15 5.04 9.61
CA SER A 42 -4.42 4.75 10.85
C SER A 42 -5.12 5.27 12.11
N MET A 43 -5.99 6.29 11.99
CA MET A 43 -6.76 6.80 13.13
C MET A 43 -7.58 5.69 13.81
N CYS A 44 -8.13 4.75 13.02
CA CYS A 44 -8.86 3.60 13.53
C CYS A 44 -7.99 2.34 13.55
N HIS A 45 -7.34 2.03 12.43
CA HIS A 45 -6.59 0.79 12.29
C HIS A 45 -5.17 0.83 12.88
N GLN A 46 -4.76 1.93 13.46
CA GLN A 46 -3.46 2.21 14.05
C GLN A 46 -2.30 2.13 13.03
N LEU A 47 -1.17 2.74 13.37
CA LEU A 47 0.05 2.60 12.57
C LEU A 47 0.47 1.13 12.49
N GLY A 48 1.00 0.72 11.33
CA GLY A 48 1.30 -0.69 11.09
C GLY A 48 0.07 -1.58 11.00
N ALA A 49 -1.14 -0.99 10.89
CA ALA A 49 -2.40 -1.72 10.75
C ALA A 49 -2.69 -2.71 11.90
N ALA A 50 -2.22 -2.37 13.11
CA ALA A 50 -2.31 -3.21 14.31
C ALA A 50 -3.74 -3.33 14.86
N GLY A 51 -4.60 -2.34 14.58
CA GLY A 51 -5.96 -2.28 15.12
C GLY A 51 -6.01 -2.03 16.63
N VAL A 52 -7.21 -2.11 17.19
CA VAL A 52 -7.48 -2.06 18.64
C VAL A 52 -8.44 -3.21 18.96
N PRO A 53 -8.02 -4.22 19.72
CA PRO A 53 -8.87 -5.38 20.02
C PRO A 53 -10.24 -4.98 20.58
N GLY A 54 -11.30 -5.55 20.04
CA GLY A 54 -12.69 -5.26 20.42
C GLY A 54 -13.27 -3.94 19.89
N GLN A 55 -12.46 -3.08 19.23
CA GLN A 55 -12.90 -1.79 18.71
C GLN A 55 -12.63 -1.64 17.21
N PHE A 56 -11.38 -1.83 16.79
CA PHE A 56 -10.97 -1.66 15.39
C PHE A 56 -10.17 -2.88 14.93
N PRO A 57 -10.52 -3.46 13.77
CA PRO A 57 -9.88 -4.68 13.31
C PRO A 57 -8.40 -4.47 12.99
N ARG A 58 -7.58 -5.42 13.42
CA ARG A 58 -6.22 -5.60 12.92
C ARG A 58 -6.28 -5.98 11.44
N LEU A 59 -5.46 -5.34 10.61
CA LEU A 59 -5.36 -5.63 9.18
C LEU A 59 -4.03 -6.31 8.82
N ALA A 60 -2.96 -6.01 9.58
CA ALA A 60 -1.65 -6.63 9.39
C ALA A 60 -1.74 -8.16 9.46
N GLY A 61 -1.10 -8.85 8.50
CA GLY A 61 -1.12 -10.30 8.35
C GLY A 61 -2.46 -10.90 7.87
N ARG A 62 -3.55 -10.11 7.91
CA ARG A 62 -4.89 -10.57 7.50
C ARG A 62 -5.25 -10.10 6.09
N ALA A 63 -5.02 -8.81 5.78
CA ALA A 63 -5.39 -8.25 4.49
C ALA A 63 -4.71 -8.98 3.32
N GLY A 64 -3.45 -9.38 3.47
CA GLY A 64 -2.73 -10.17 2.47
C GLY A 64 -3.35 -11.56 2.23
N LYS A 65 -3.82 -12.22 3.29
CA LYS A 65 -4.52 -13.53 3.18
C LYS A 65 -5.85 -13.36 2.43
N ILE A 66 -6.61 -12.30 2.75
CA ILE A 66 -7.86 -11.96 2.04
C ILE A 66 -7.57 -11.65 0.58
N ALA A 67 -6.57 -10.80 0.29
CA ALA A 67 -6.20 -10.39 -1.05
C ALA A 67 -5.66 -11.53 -1.94
N ALA A 68 -5.33 -12.69 -1.37
CA ALA A 68 -4.84 -13.84 -2.10
C ALA A 68 -5.86 -14.38 -3.12
N THR A 69 -7.15 -14.14 -2.92
CA THR A 69 -8.23 -14.56 -3.83
C THR A 69 -8.84 -13.37 -4.57
N ALA A 70 -9.42 -13.61 -5.75
CA ALA A 70 -10.14 -12.57 -6.49
C ALA A 70 -11.36 -12.05 -5.72
N ALA A 71 -12.09 -12.92 -5.03
CA ALA A 71 -13.22 -12.54 -4.19
C ALA A 71 -12.78 -11.66 -3.01
N GLY A 72 -11.64 -12.00 -2.40
CA GLY A 72 -11.07 -11.21 -1.31
C GLY A 72 -10.61 -9.83 -1.76
N ARG A 73 -9.96 -9.71 -2.92
CA ARG A 73 -9.61 -8.40 -3.49
C ARG A 73 -10.86 -7.56 -3.74
N ASN A 74 -11.88 -8.13 -4.38
CA ASN A 74 -13.15 -7.42 -4.58
C ASN A 74 -13.75 -6.94 -3.24
N TYR A 75 -13.74 -7.78 -2.19
CA TYR A 75 -14.19 -7.34 -0.87
C TYR A 75 -13.38 -6.14 -0.35
N LEU A 76 -12.04 -6.17 -0.43
CA LEU A 76 -11.18 -5.07 0.01
C LEU A 76 -11.44 -3.78 -0.76
N GLU A 77 -11.66 -3.85 -2.07
CA GLU A 77 -12.05 -2.71 -2.90
C GLU A 77 -13.42 -2.15 -2.48
N ARG A 78 -14.40 -3.03 -2.25
CA ARG A 78 -15.76 -2.62 -1.86
C ARG A 78 -15.82 -2.01 -0.47
N VAL A 79 -15.06 -2.55 0.49
CA VAL A 79 -15.11 -2.02 1.87
C VAL A 79 -14.55 -0.60 1.96
N VAL A 80 -13.52 -0.24 1.19
CA VAL A 80 -13.01 1.13 1.18
C VAL A 80 -13.91 2.08 0.39
N LEU A 81 -14.54 1.61 -0.68
CA LEU A 81 -15.44 2.44 -1.50
C LEU A 81 -16.79 2.68 -0.84
N SER A 82 -17.35 1.69 -0.17
CA SER A 82 -18.72 1.75 0.34
C SER A 82 -18.82 1.87 1.85
N GLY A 83 -17.74 1.60 2.55
CA GLY A 83 -17.77 1.41 4.00
C GLY A 83 -18.43 0.09 4.39
N MET A 84 -18.56 -0.14 5.69
CA MET A 84 -19.20 -1.35 6.24
C MET A 84 -19.84 -1.04 7.59
N ILE A 85 -20.96 -1.66 7.88
CA ILE A 85 -21.63 -1.63 9.20
C ILE A 85 -21.93 -3.05 9.66
N GLY A 86 -21.80 -3.30 10.94
CA GLY A 86 -22.13 -4.58 11.57
C GLY A 86 -21.01 -5.12 12.44
N GLY A 87 -21.36 -6.06 13.29
CA GLY A 87 -20.39 -6.77 14.14
C GLY A 87 -19.57 -7.76 13.30
N ILE A 88 -18.29 -7.89 13.65
CA ILE A 88 -17.37 -8.87 13.04
C ILE A 88 -16.53 -9.52 14.13
N THR A 89 -15.95 -10.68 13.84
CA THR A 89 -14.95 -11.30 14.72
C THR A 89 -13.58 -11.22 14.05
N VAL A 90 -12.58 -10.81 14.80
CA VAL A 90 -11.17 -10.72 14.35
C VAL A 90 -10.30 -11.31 15.45
N ASP A 91 -9.49 -12.33 15.10
CA ASP A 91 -8.60 -13.01 16.04
C ASP A 91 -9.38 -13.46 17.32
N ASP A 92 -10.50 -14.13 17.11
CA ASP A 92 -11.44 -14.60 18.14
C ASP A 92 -12.04 -13.50 19.04
N THR A 93 -11.79 -12.24 18.71
CA THR A 93 -12.31 -11.10 19.46
C THR A 93 -13.47 -10.46 18.71
N PRO A 94 -14.68 -10.38 19.31
CA PRO A 94 -15.80 -9.71 18.68
C PRO A 94 -15.62 -8.18 18.71
N ILE A 95 -15.91 -7.54 17.57
CA ILE A 95 -16.04 -6.09 17.42
C ILE A 95 -17.52 -5.80 17.18
N VAL A 96 -18.19 -5.28 18.19
CA VAL A 96 -19.64 -5.07 18.20
C VAL A 96 -19.95 -3.63 17.76
N GLY A 97 -20.92 -3.48 16.85
CA GLY A 97 -21.41 -2.15 16.42
C GLY A 97 -20.39 -1.37 15.57
N GLY A 98 -19.44 -2.07 14.95
CA GLY A 98 -18.42 -1.44 14.12
C GLY A 98 -19.02 -0.69 12.93
N VAL A 99 -18.53 0.53 12.70
CA VAL A 99 -18.82 1.36 11.53
C VAL A 99 -17.50 1.75 10.88
N MET A 100 -17.28 1.30 9.65
CA MET A 100 -16.22 1.79 8.79
C MET A 100 -16.83 2.75 7.78
N PRO A 101 -16.41 4.02 7.72
CA PRO A 101 -16.95 4.97 6.75
C PRO A 101 -16.49 4.64 5.33
N SER A 102 -17.19 5.20 4.34
CA SER A 102 -16.76 5.18 2.94
C SER A 102 -15.59 6.16 2.73
N PHE A 103 -14.62 5.75 1.95
CA PHE A 103 -13.50 6.56 1.47
C PHE A 103 -13.57 6.81 -0.04
N ALA A 104 -14.76 6.75 -0.62
CA ALA A 104 -14.97 6.96 -2.06
C ALA A 104 -14.54 8.35 -2.57
N SER A 105 -14.31 9.31 -1.69
CA SER A 105 -13.76 10.63 -2.05
C SER A 105 -12.25 10.64 -2.32
N LEU A 106 -11.52 9.61 -1.90
CA LEU A 106 -10.09 9.48 -2.17
C LEU A 106 -9.86 9.05 -3.63
N SER A 107 -8.66 9.36 -4.14
CA SER A 107 -8.25 8.92 -5.48
C SER A 107 -8.12 7.40 -5.55
N ASP A 108 -8.26 6.84 -6.76
CA ASP A 108 -8.05 5.41 -6.99
C ASP A 108 -6.63 4.99 -6.63
N LYS A 109 -5.66 5.89 -6.85
CA LYS A 109 -4.26 5.66 -6.47
C LYS A 109 -4.09 5.57 -4.95
N ASP A 110 -4.66 6.50 -4.18
CA ASP A 110 -4.51 6.49 -2.72
C ASP A 110 -5.17 5.26 -2.11
N LEU A 111 -6.34 4.85 -2.63
CA LEU A 111 -7.02 3.64 -2.17
C LEU A 111 -6.21 2.38 -2.52
N ALA A 112 -5.66 2.28 -3.72
CA ALA A 112 -4.82 1.16 -4.12
C ALA A 112 -3.53 1.10 -3.28
N ASP A 113 -2.84 2.22 -3.10
CA ASP A 113 -1.62 2.30 -2.29
C ASP A 113 -1.87 1.86 -0.83
N ALA A 114 -2.98 2.29 -0.22
CA ALA A 114 -3.35 1.89 1.13
C ALA A 114 -3.68 0.40 1.23
N LEU A 115 -4.41 -0.15 0.25
CA LEU A 115 -4.75 -1.57 0.22
C LEU A 115 -3.53 -2.45 -0.03
N ASP A 116 -2.64 -2.08 -0.94
CA ASP A 116 -1.39 -2.80 -1.18
C ASP A 116 -0.48 -2.78 0.04
N TYR A 117 -0.40 -1.63 0.73
CA TYR A 117 0.36 -1.53 1.96
C TYR A 117 -0.12 -2.55 2.99
N ILE A 118 -1.40 -2.56 3.34
CA ILE A 118 -1.92 -3.50 4.34
C ILE A 118 -1.84 -4.96 3.90
N ALA A 119 -1.96 -5.22 2.59
CA ALA A 119 -1.82 -6.57 2.03
C ALA A 119 -0.37 -7.07 2.08
N SER A 120 0.60 -6.15 2.14
CA SER A 120 2.03 -6.45 2.22
C SER A 120 2.55 -6.61 3.65
N LEU A 121 1.74 -6.35 4.67
CA LEU A 121 2.15 -6.49 6.07
C LEU A 121 2.05 -7.95 6.54
N ASP A 122 3.07 -8.42 7.25
CA ASP A 122 3.00 -9.69 8.01
C ASP A 122 2.23 -9.53 9.32
N ASP A 123 2.07 -10.62 10.06
CA ASP A 123 1.35 -10.63 11.34
C ASP A 123 1.99 -9.73 12.42
N SER A 124 3.26 -9.34 12.25
CA SER A 124 3.96 -8.39 13.14
C SER A 124 3.86 -6.93 12.67
N GLY A 125 3.18 -6.65 11.57
CA GLY A 125 3.07 -5.33 10.96
C GLY A 125 4.33 -4.91 10.18
N LYS A 126 5.25 -5.83 9.88
CA LYS A 126 6.42 -5.55 9.05
C LYS A 126 6.08 -5.73 7.57
N LEU A 127 6.60 -4.80 6.77
CA LEU A 127 6.40 -4.83 5.34
C LEU A 127 7.10 -6.04 4.69
N GLN A 128 6.32 -6.85 3.98
CA GLN A 128 6.75 -7.98 3.18
C GLN A 128 6.37 -7.73 1.73
N TRP A 129 7.06 -6.80 1.07
CA TRP A 129 6.68 -6.38 -0.28
C TRP A 129 6.72 -7.55 -1.27
N LYS A 130 5.60 -7.82 -1.93
CA LYS A 130 5.44 -8.89 -2.93
C LYS A 130 4.95 -8.38 -4.30
N GLY A 131 4.98 -7.07 -4.52
CA GLY A 131 4.40 -6.41 -5.69
C GLY A 131 2.94 -5.98 -5.48
N ALA A 132 2.43 -5.14 -6.37
CA ALA A 132 1.07 -4.63 -6.29
C ALA A 132 0.06 -5.77 -6.45
N VAL A 133 -0.86 -5.89 -5.51
CA VAL A 133 -1.95 -6.88 -5.48
C VAL A 133 -3.27 -6.24 -5.94
N ILE A 134 -3.44 -4.94 -5.65
CA ILE A 134 -4.59 -4.13 -6.03
C ILE A 134 -4.07 -2.86 -6.70
N THR A 135 -4.48 -2.62 -7.95
CA THR A 135 -4.02 -1.50 -8.75
C THR A 135 -5.04 -0.36 -8.75
N PRO A 136 -4.65 0.89 -9.11
CA PRO A 136 -5.60 1.98 -9.33
C PRO A 136 -6.68 1.63 -10.38
N ALA A 137 -6.36 0.80 -11.36
CA ALA A 137 -7.32 0.34 -12.37
C ALA A 137 -8.38 -0.60 -11.79
N ASP A 138 -8.01 -1.43 -10.80
CA ASP A 138 -8.96 -2.29 -10.08
C ASP A 138 -9.93 -1.44 -9.26
N ILE A 139 -9.45 -0.42 -8.57
CA ILE A 139 -10.30 0.52 -7.83
C ILE A 139 -11.23 1.29 -8.79
N ALA A 140 -10.72 1.80 -9.92
CA ALA A 140 -11.53 2.48 -10.93
C ALA A 140 -12.64 1.57 -11.46
N LYS A 141 -12.33 0.31 -11.73
CA LYS A 141 -13.32 -0.69 -12.16
C LYS A 141 -14.36 -0.93 -11.07
N ALA A 142 -13.93 -1.17 -9.83
CA ALA A 142 -14.84 -1.37 -8.71
C ALA A 142 -15.75 -0.15 -8.47
N ARG A 143 -15.25 1.07 -8.68
CA ARG A 143 -16.01 2.31 -8.58
C ARG A 143 -17.06 2.46 -9.70
N ALA A 144 -16.78 1.98 -10.91
CA ALA A 144 -17.70 2.01 -12.03
C ALA A 144 -18.85 1.00 -11.89
N ASP A 145 -18.68 -0.03 -11.08
CA ASP A 145 -19.73 -1.00 -10.80
C ASP A 145 -20.83 -0.40 -9.88
N LYS A 146 -21.98 -1.07 -9.82
CA LYS A 146 -23.06 -0.67 -8.90
C LYS A 146 -22.56 -0.62 -7.45
N PRO A 147 -22.71 0.51 -6.75
CA PRO A 147 -22.31 0.63 -5.35
C PRO A 147 -23.03 -0.39 -4.46
N LEU A 148 -22.32 -0.97 -3.50
CA LEU A 148 -22.93 -1.75 -2.44
C LEU A 148 -23.31 -0.85 -1.26
N SER A 149 -24.37 -1.20 -0.55
CA SER A 149 -24.61 -0.59 0.76
C SER A 149 -23.61 -1.16 1.80
N PRO A 150 -23.30 -0.42 2.89
CA PRO A 150 -22.45 -0.93 3.96
C PRO A 150 -22.88 -2.28 4.55
N ALA A 151 -24.20 -2.55 4.60
CA ALA A 151 -24.74 -3.84 5.03
C ALA A 151 -24.46 -4.97 4.01
N GLN A 152 -24.52 -4.67 2.72
CA GLN A 152 -24.16 -5.64 1.68
C GLN A 152 -22.65 -5.95 1.69
N VAL A 153 -21.80 -4.96 2.01
CA VAL A 153 -20.37 -5.21 2.20
C VAL A 153 -20.11 -6.12 3.39
N HIS A 154 -20.87 -5.97 4.48
CA HIS A 154 -20.80 -6.88 5.62
C HIS A 154 -21.21 -8.32 5.24
N GLN A 155 -22.26 -8.49 4.44
CA GLN A 155 -22.63 -9.81 3.91
C GLN A 155 -21.54 -10.40 2.99
N LEU A 156 -20.96 -9.57 2.13
CA LEU A 156 -19.83 -9.99 1.27
C LEU A 156 -18.63 -10.44 2.09
N ARG A 157 -18.32 -9.72 3.18
CA ARG A 157 -17.27 -10.12 4.12
C ARG A 157 -17.53 -11.51 4.70
N ALA A 158 -18.74 -11.74 5.21
CA ALA A 158 -19.10 -13.02 5.79
C ALA A 158 -18.89 -14.19 4.81
N ALA A 159 -19.27 -13.99 3.53
CA ALA A 159 -19.10 -15.01 2.49
C ALA A 159 -17.62 -15.26 2.11
N VAL A 160 -16.77 -14.22 2.15
CA VAL A 160 -15.40 -14.26 1.60
C VAL A 160 -14.35 -14.49 2.69
N VAL A 161 -14.55 -13.94 3.87
CA VAL A 161 -13.58 -13.97 4.98
C VAL A 161 -13.93 -15.03 5.99
N ASP A 162 -15.21 -15.13 6.36
CA ASP A 162 -15.67 -16.02 7.42
C ASP A 162 -16.10 -17.40 6.89
N GLY A 163 -16.51 -17.48 5.62
CA GLY A 163 -16.92 -18.74 4.97
C GLY A 163 -15.80 -19.54 4.31
N GLY A 164 -14.56 -19.06 4.36
CA GLY A 164 -13.38 -19.68 3.75
C GLY A 164 -12.60 -20.64 4.64
N HIS A 165 -13.22 -21.18 5.71
CA HIS A 165 -12.64 -22.17 6.61
C HIS A 165 -13.17 -23.56 6.34
#